data_7ba0f917b97969f4689cee0745f01e86
#
_entry.id   7ba0f917b97969f4689cee0745f01e86
#
_cell.length_a   1.000
_cell.length_b   1.000
_cell.length_c   1.000
_cell.angle_alpha   90.00
_cell.angle_beta   90.00
_cell.angle_gamma   90.00
#
_symmetry.space_group_name_H-M   'P 1'
#
loop_
_entity.id
_entity.type
_entity.pdbx_description
1 polymer ?
#
loop_
_entity_poly.entity_id
_entity_poly.type
_entity_poly.pdbx_seq_one_letter_code
_entity_poly.pdbx_strand_id
1 'polypeptide(L)'
;MKKKTKITKALALALTLGLLCSGLAGCGQAQSVETVSEDLATESVQPTETVESTETVAEGTEATAENTETADGTLVRVASLKGPTSLGLLFLMNKADKGETANTYEFQMATGADEILPLMVKGDLDIALVPANVASVLYHKTQGGVKVIDINTLGVLYMVSGEDGLTNFTDLKGKTIYLTGKGTTPDYVLRYLLTANGMSADDVILEYKSEATEVASVLAEDPTAIGLLPQPFVTAACLQ
;
A
#
# COMPACT_ATOMS: atom_id res chain seq x y z
N MET A 1 -36.13 -51.52 4.99
CA MET A 1 -35.18 -52.57 4.52
C MET A 1 -33.80 -51.95 4.43
N LYS A 2 -33.02 -52.36 5.28
CA LYS A 2 -31.62 -52.67 5.45
C LYS A 2 -30.79 -52.71 4.17
N LYS A 3 -29.67 -51.93 4.14
CA LYS A 3 -28.35 -52.55 3.91
C LYS A 3 -27.23 -51.59 4.41
N LYS A 4 -26.57 -52.07 5.47
CA LYS A 4 -25.26 -51.58 5.95
C LYS A 4 -24.19 -52.14 5.07
N THR A 5 -23.15 -51.39 4.70
CA THR A 5 -21.90 -51.98 4.24
C THR A 5 -20.77 -51.33 5.00
N LYS A 6 -20.10 -52.14 5.81
CA LYS A 6 -18.81 -51.88 6.51
C LYS A 6 -17.69 -52.25 5.54
N ILE A 7 -16.65 -51.46 5.45
CA ILE A 7 -15.32 -51.86 4.96
C ILE A 7 -14.29 -51.16 5.85
N THR A 8 -13.81 -51.86 6.75
CA THR A 8 -12.54 -52.49 7.15
C THR A 8 -11.26 -51.68 6.93
N LYS A 9 -10.58 -51.49 8.05
CA LYS A 9 -9.22 -50.98 8.25
C LYS A 9 -8.18 -51.85 7.54
N ALA A 10 -7.18 -51.23 6.94
CA ALA A 10 -5.91 -51.88 6.69
C ALA A 10 -4.78 -50.98 7.21
N LEU A 11 -4.10 -51.50 8.21
CA LEU A 11 -2.89 -51.06 8.87
C LEU A 11 -1.70 -51.58 8.02
N ALA A 12 -0.78 -50.73 7.63
CA ALA A 12 0.53 -51.17 7.15
C ALA A 12 1.62 -50.32 7.80
N LEU A 13 2.29 -51.00 8.73
CA LEU A 13 3.51 -50.64 9.44
C LEU A 13 4.70 -51.00 8.56
N ALA A 14 5.64 -50.11 8.28
CA ALA A 14 6.97 -50.46 7.77
C ALA A 14 8.03 -49.63 8.48
N LEU A 15 8.74 -50.29 9.37
CA LEU A 15 10.03 -49.92 9.96
C LEU A 15 11.16 -50.24 8.96
N THR A 16 12.15 -49.36 8.83
CA THR A 16 13.58 -49.65 8.52
C THR A 16 14.36 -48.40 8.96
N LEU A 17 15.11 -48.42 9.92
CA LEU A 17 16.39 -48.83 10.48
C LEU A 17 17.59 -48.73 9.50
N GLY A 18 18.57 -47.91 9.91
CA GLY A 18 19.98 -47.90 9.46
C GLY A 18 20.40 -46.57 8.90
N LEU A 19 21.58 -46.01 9.12
CA LEU A 19 22.78 -46.43 9.87
C LEU A 19 23.67 -45.18 10.04
N LEU A 20 24.45 -45.13 11.09
CA LEU A 20 25.52 -44.17 11.41
C LEU A 20 26.59 -44.02 10.29
N CYS A 21 27.18 -42.85 10.18
CA CYS A 21 28.63 -42.59 9.96
C CYS A 21 28.97 -41.18 10.36
N SER A 22 29.61 -40.95 11.50
CA SER A 22 31.00 -40.59 11.71
C SER A 22 31.56 -39.38 10.90
N GLY A 23 31.68 -38.25 11.54
CA GLY A 23 32.87 -37.55 11.96
C GLY A 23 33.77 -36.95 10.91
N LEU A 24 34.00 -35.63 11.01
CA LEU A 24 35.35 -35.04 10.95
C LEU A 24 35.27 -33.58 11.44
N ALA A 25 36.14 -33.32 12.41
CA ALA A 25 36.38 -31.98 12.97
C ALA A 25 37.06 -31.08 11.94
N GLY A 26 36.60 -29.81 11.87
CA GLY A 26 37.25 -28.73 11.16
C GLY A 26 37.22 -27.47 12.02
N CYS A 27 38.29 -27.18 12.74
CA CYS A 27 38.56 -25.88 13.33
C CYS A 27 38.66 -24.82 12.24
N GLY A 28 37.98 -23.69 12.44
CA GLY A 28 38.07 -22.51 11.59
C GLY A 28 37.56 -21.27 12.31
N GLN A 29 38.49 -20.66 13.06
CA GLN A 29 38.66 -19.25 13.38
C GLN A 29 37.45 -18.31 13.40
N ALA A 30 37.13 -17.85 14.62
CA ALA A 30 36.40 -16.64 14.89
C ALA A 30 37.15 -15.41 14.37
N GLN A 31 36.55 -14.68 13.43
CA GLN A 31 36.96 -13.30 13.14
C GLN A 31 36.05 -12.37 13.92
N SER A 32 36.66 -11.67 14.86
CA SER A 32 36.13 -10.52 15.57
C SER A 32 35.84 -9.39 14.57
N VAL A 33 34.56 -8.96 14.50
CA VAL A 33 34.19 -7.72 13.82
C VAL A 33 34.40 -6.59 14.82
N GLU A 34 35.38 -5.73 14.52
CA GLU A 34 35.61 -4.47 15.21
C GLU A 34 34.41 -3.54 15.08
N THR A 35 33.96 -3.04 16.22
CA THR A 35 33.06 -1.92 16.33
C THR A 35 33.76 -0.64 15.91
N VAL A 36 33.44 -0.11 14.76
CA VAL A 36 33.78 1.26 14.39
C VAL A 36 32.71 2.18 14.94
N SER A 37 33.04 2.89 16.00
CA SER A 37 32.32 4.06 16.51
C SER A 37 32.78 5.26 15.68
N GLU A 38 31.94 5.74 14.77
CA GLU A 38 32.12 7.05 14.14
C GLU A 38 31.31 8.11 14.89
N ASP A 39 32.06 9.02 15.46
CA ASP A 39 31.68 10.30 16.06
C ASP A 39 30.97 11.17 15.01
N LEU A 40 29.67 11.47 15.20
CA LEU A 40 28.98 12.48 14.40
C LEU A 40 29.08 13.82 15.12
N ALA A 41 30.01 14.63 14.68
CA ALA A 41 30.14 16.02 15.09
C ALA A 41 28.91 16.82 14.64
N THR A 42 28.29 17.46 15.62
CA THR A 42 27.19 18.41 15.47
C THR A 42 27.70 19.71 14.87
N GLU A 43 27.42 19.97 13.60
CA GLU A 43 27.68 21.28 13.00
C GLU A 43 26.39 22.11 13.01
N SER A 44 26.40 23.12 13.86
CA SER A 44 25.33 24.13 13.98
C SER A 44 25.41 25.10 12.83
N VAL A 45 24.40 25.16 11.98
CA VAL A 45 24.26 26.23 10.98
C VAL A 45 23.32 27.28 11.52
N GLN A 46 23.87 28.47 11.79
CA GLN A 46 23.17 29.70 12.10
C GLN A 46 22.51 30.28 10.84
N PRO A 47 21.33 30.91 10.91
CA PRO A 47 20.71 31.59 9.78
C PRO A 47 21.27 33.01 9.62
N THR A 48 21.67 33.34 8.40
CA THR A 48 22.10 34.69 8.04
C THR A 48 21.04 35.36 7.15
N GLU A 49 20.53 36.45 7.68
CA GLU A 49 20.06 37.70 7.08
C GLU A 49 19.40 37.80 5.69
N THR A 50 18.18 38.24 5.73
CA THR A 50 17.44 39.29 5.01
C THR A 50 18.18 39.95 3.85
N VAL A 51 17.65 39.81 2.65
CA VAL A 51 17.89 40.75 1.54
C VAL A 51 16.53 41.30 1.08
N GLU A 52 16.39 42.59 1.29
CA GLU A 52 15.38 43.50 0.85
C GLU A 52 15.42 43.61 -0.69
N SER A 53 14.35 43.35 -1.39
CA SER A 53 14.27 43.57 -2.84
C SER A 53 13.25 44.63 -3.15
N THR A 54 13.78 45.65 -3.72
CA THR A 54 13.15 46.84 -4.31
C THR A 54 12.17 46.47 -5.42
N GLU A 55 10.97 47.03 -5.34
CA GLU A 55 9.98 47.07 -6.41
C GLU A 55 10.51 47.90 -7.58
N THR A 56 10.34 47.35 -8.80
CA THR A 56 10.33 48.20 -9.99
C THR A 56 9.12 47.79 -10.83
N VAL A 57 8.15 48.68 -10.85
CA VAL A 57 7.00 48.65 -11.74
C VAL A 57 7.47 49.03 -13.14
N ALA A 58 7.21 48.17 -14.12
CA ALA A 58 7.25 48.55 -15.52
C ALA A 58 5.93 48.14 -16.17
N GLU A 59 5.17 49.17 -16.47
CA GLU A 59 3.97 49.16 -17.30
C GLU A 59 4.40 49.02 -18.77
N GLY A 60 3.71 48.20 -19.53
CA GLY A 60 3.92 48.24 -20.99
C GLY A 60 3.39 47.05 -21.78
N THR A 61 2.20 47.26 -22.33
CA THR A 61 1.77 46.88 -23.66
C THR A 61 1.16 45.49 -23.86
N GLU A 62 -0.14 45.52 -24.10
CA GLU A 62 -0.95 44.49 -24.74
C GLU A 62 -0.31 43.95 -26.01
N ALA A 63 -0.20 42.66 -26.11
CA ALA A 63 -0.15 41.96 -27.38
C ALA A 63 -1.09 40.75 -27.28
N THR A 64 -2.28 40.95 -27.77
CA THR A 64 -3.23 39.90 -28.14
C THR A 64 -2.56 39.05 -29.21
N ALA A 65 -2.13 37.89 -28.82
CA ALA A 65 -1.85 36.79 -29.74
C ALA A 65 -2.80 35.66 -29.37
N GLU A 66 -3.93 35.65 -30.03
CA GLU A 66 -4.80 34.51 -30.19
C GLU A 66 -4.01 33.45 -30.97
N ASN A 67 -3.29 32.61 -30.23
CA ASN A 67 -2.68 31.42 -30.80
C ASN A 67 -3.56 30.23 -30.43
N THR A 68 -4.57 30.02 -31.26
CA THR A 68 -5.33 28.76 -31.27
C THR A 68 -4.44 27.71 -31.94
N GLU A 69 -3.34 27.33 -31.28
CA GLU A 69 -2.69 26.08 -31.55
C GLU A 69 -3.60 25.01 -30.94
N THR A 70 -4.28 24.26 -31.79
CA THR A 70 -4.86 22.97 -31.46
C THR A 70 -3.70 22.13 -30.95
N ALA A 71 -3.59 22.05 -29.63
CA ALA A 71 -2.62 21.18 -28.97
C ALA A 71 -2.94 19.76 -29.39
N ASP A 72 -2.10 19.23 -30.26
CA ASP A 72 -2.04 17.80 -30.57
C ASP A 72 -1.43 17.11 -29.32
N GLY A 73 -2.26 17.10 -28.25
CA GLY A 73 -1.83 16.66 -26.93
C GLY A 73 -1.53 15.17 -26.93
N THR A 74 -0.43 14.80 -26.32
CA THR A 74 -0.06 13.39 -26.15
C THR A 74 -1.15 12.65 -25.36
N LEU A 75 -1.53 11.46 -25.83
CA LEU A 75 -2.40 10.56 -25.06
C LEU A 75 -1.62 9.98 -23.88
N VAL A 76 -2.16 10.16 -22.67
CA VAL A 76 -1.61 9.66 -21.41
C VAL A 76 -2.61 8.69 -20.78
N ARG A 77 -2.22 7.43 -20.64
CA ARG A 77 -3.04 6.36 -20.05
C ARG A 77 -2.70 6.23 -18.57
N VAL A 78 -3.69 6.48 -17.72
CA VAL A 78 -3.53 6.55 -16.26
C VAL A 78 -4.39 5.51 -15.59
N ALA A 79 -3.81 4.66 -14.73
CA ALA A 79 -4.56 3.77 -13.88
C ALA A 79 -4.41 4.13 -12.40
N SER A 80 -5.47 3.94 -11.62
CA SER A 80 -5.47 4.17 -10.19
C SER A 80 -6.38 3.19 -9.46
N LEU A 81 -6.19 3.06 -8.14
CA LEU A 81 -7.05 2.25 -7.29
C LEU A 81 -8.25 3.07 -6.82
N LYS A 82 -9.42 2.43 -6.74
CA LYS A 82 -10.61 3.02 -6.09
C LYS A 82 -10.28 3.41 -4.65
N GLY A 83 -10.76 4.56 -4.22
CA GLY A 83 -10.57 5.07 -2.86
C GLY A 83 -9.55 6.21 -2.77
N PRO A 84 -8.82 6.35 -1.63
CA PRO A 84 -7.97 7.51 -1.37
C PRO A 84 -6.85 7.71 -2.39
N THR A 85 -6.36 6.63 -2.99
CA THR A 85 -5.31 6.66 -4.02
C THR A 85 -5.71 7.52 -5.22
N SER A 86 -7.00 7.55 -5.56
CA SER A 86 -7.51 8.31 -6.71
C SER A 86 -7.97 9.73 -6.37
N LEU A 87 -8.10 10.08 -5.10
CA LEU A 87 -8.60 11.42 -4.72
C LEU A 87 -7.74 12.56 -5.30
N GLY A 88 -6.42 12.36 -5.36
CA GLY A 88 -5.49 13.32 -5.94
C GLY A 88 -5.68 13.56 -7.45
N LEU A 89 -6.31 12.60 -8.17
CA LEU A 89 -6.57 12.72 -9.61
C LEU A 89 -7.84 13.47 -9.95
N LEU A 90 -8.79 13.67 -9.01
CA LEU A 90 -10.12 14.20 -9.30
C LEU A 90 -10.09 15.54 -10.02
N PHE A 91 -9.15 16.41 -9.66
CA PHE A 91 -9.00 17.72 -10.31
C PHE A 91 -8.52 17.57 -11.75
N LEU A 92 -7.54 16.72 -12.01
CA LEU A 92 -7.04 16.43 -13.35
C LEU A 92 -8.13 15.78 -14.21
N MET A 93 -8.86 14.82 -13.67
CA MET A 93 -9.98 14.16 -14.35
C MET A 93 -11.05 15.18 -14.76
N ASN A 94 -11.44 16.06 -13.83
CA ASN A 94 -12.44 17.10 -14.12
C ASN A 94 -11.96 18.09 -15.21
N LYS A 95 -10.67 18.44 -15.22
CA LYS A 95 -10.10 19.28 -16.27
C LYS A 95 -10.04 18.56 -17.63
N ALA A 96 -9.65 17.29 -17.62
CA ALA A 96 -9.60 16.48 -18.84
C ALA A 96 -10.98 16.32 -19.47
N ASP A 97 -12.01 16.06 -18.65
CA ASP A 97 -13.41 15.96 -19.11
C ASP A 97 -13.92 17.27 -19.76
N LYS A 98 -13.39 18.41 -19.33
CA LYS A 98 -13.72 19.74 -19.89
C LYS A 98 -12.85 20.13 -21.08
N GLY A 99 -11.85 19.32 -21.44
CA GLY A 99 -10.87 19.69 -22.48
C GLY A 99 -9.92 20.81 -22.07
N GLU A 100 -9.74 21.05 -20.74
CA GLU A 100 -8.89 22.11 -20.19
C GLU A 100 -7.46 21.62 -19.90
N THR A 101 -7.03 20.53 -20.49
CA THR A 101 -5.69 19.94 -20.31
C THR A 101 -4.88 20.01 -21.60
N ALA A 102 -3.55 20.18 -21.48
CA ALA A 102 -2.65 20.18 -22.62
C ALA A 102 -2.51 18.80 -23.30
N ASN A 103 -2.76 17.72 -22.54
CA ASN A 103 -2.72 16.34 -23.02
C ASN A 103 -4.11 15.72 -23.00
N THR A 104 -4.31 14.65 -23.78
CA THR A 104 -5.49 13.79 -23.67
C THR A 104 -5.23 12.70 -22.63
N TYR A 105 -6.21 12.44 -21.78
CA TYR A 105 -6.09 11.44 -20.72
C TYR A 105 -7.13 10.34 -20.84
N GLU A 106 -6.70 9.09 -20.66
CA GLU A 106 -7.57 7.93 -20.44
C GLU A 106 -7.37 7.44 -19.00
N PHE A 107 -8.46 7.43 -18.21
CA PHE A 107 -8.41 7.00 -16.82
C PHE A 107 -9.06 5.64 -16.64
N GLN A 108 -8.34 4.72 -15.99
CA GLN A 108 -8.81 3.40 -15.60
C GLN A 108 -8.79 3.26 -14.07
N MET A 109 -9.95 2.87 -13.48
CA MET A 109 -10.07 2.61 -12.06
C MET A 109 -10.09 1.12 -11.79
N ALA A 110 -9.12 0.63 -11.01
CA ALA A 110 -8.99 -0.76 -10.61
C ALA A 110 -9.40 -0.98 -9.15
N THR A 111 -9.81 -2.18 -8.81
CA THR A 111 -10.12 -2.59 -7.44
C THR A 111 -8.86 -3.02 -6.70
N GLY A 112 -7.94 -3.70 -7.37
CA GLY A 112 -6.68 -4.21 -6.83
C GLY A 112 -5.47 -3.83 -7.68
N ALA A 113 -4.31 -3.80 -7.04
CA ALA A 113 -3.05 -3.50 -7.73
C ALA A 113 -2.63 -4.61 -8.71
N ASP A 114 -3.12 -5.82 -8.53
CA ASP A 114 -2.91 -6.98 -9.40
C ASP A 114 -3.52 -6.77 -10.81
N GLU A 115 -4.55 -5.95 -10.93
CA GLU A 115 -5.12 -5.54 -12.23
C GLU A 115 -4.19 -4.55 -12.96
N ILE A 116 -3.52 -3.66 -12.25
CA ILE A 116 -2.66 -2.60 -12.80
C ILE A 116 -1.27 -3.11 -13.19
N LEU A 117 -0.69 -3.97 -12.35
CA LEU A 117 0.68 -4.47 -12.53
C LEU A 117 0.97 -5.05 -13.93
N PRO A 118 0.12 -5.93 -14.49
CA PRO A 118 0.37 -6.49 -15.82
C PRO A 118 0.33 -5.43 -16.92
N LEU A 119 -0.54 -4.42 -16.80
CA LEU A 119 -0.67 -3.34 -17.78
C LEU A 119 0.58 -2.46 -17.81
N MET A 120 1.11 -2.11 -16.62
CA MET A 120 2.37 -1.37 -16.52
C MET A 120 3.55 -2.14 -17.10
N VAL A 121 3.65 -3.45 -16.82
CA VAL A 121 4.76 -4.28 -17.35
C VAL A 121 4.70 -4.40 -18.87
N LYS A 122 3.50 -4.40 -19.46
CA LYS A 122 3.30 -4.45 -20.93
C LYS A 122 3.53 -3.10 -21.60
N GLY A 123 3.52 -2.00 -20.87
CA GLY A 123 3.53 -0.65 -21.43
C GLY A 123 2.16 -0.19 -21.94
N ASP A 124 1.08 -0.81 -21.45
CA ASP A 124 -0.30 -0.40 -21.75
C ASP A 124 -0.74 0.82 -20.92
N LEU A 125 0.04 1.23 -19.92
CA LEU A 125 -0.16 2.40 -19.08
C LEU A 125 1.10 3.26 -19.06
N ASP A 126 0.91 4.57 -18.97
CA ASP A 126 1.99 5.56 -18.86
C ASP A 126 2.21 5.99 -17.40
N ILE A 127 1.12 6.08 -16.61
CA ILE A 127 1.14 6.45 -15.19
C ILE A 127 0.26 5.47 -14.41
N ALA A 128 0.73 5.05 -13.23
CA ALA A 128 -0.05 4.24 -12.31
C ALA A 128 0.06 4.76 -10.88
N LEU A 129 -1.09 4.91 -10.21
CA LEU A 129 -1.16 5.21 -8.79
C LEU A 129 -1.39 3.90 -8.02
N VAL A 130 -0.35 3.45 -7.34
CA VAL A 130 -0.31 2.15 -6.66
C VAL A 130 0.32 2.27 -5.28
N PRO A 131 0.08 1.32 -4.35
CA PRO A 131 0.79 1.29 -3.07
C PRO A 131 2.31 1.27 -3.24
N ALA A 132 3.04 1.93 -2.34
CA ALA A 132 4.49 2.10 -2.43
C ALA A 132 5.27 0.77 -2.57
N ASN A 133 4.85 -0.28 -1.84
CA ASN A 133 5.44 -1.60 -1.97
C ASN A 133 5.21 -2.23 -3.35
N VAL A 134 4.07 -1.96 -3.98
CA VAL A 134 3.75 -2.41 -5.36
C VAL A 134 4.65 -1.69 -6.37
N ALA A 135 4.89 -0.39 -6.18
CA ALA A 135 5.84 0.37 -6.99
C ALA A 135 7.25 -0.23 -6.94
N SER A 136 7.70 -0.68 -5.75
CA SER A 136 8.98 -1.40 -5.59
C SER A 136 9.00 -2.72 -6.38
N VAL A 137 7.91 -3.49 -6.34
CA VAL A 137 7.77 -4.73 -7.14
C VAL A 137 7.83 -4.43 -8.63
N LEU A 138 7.14 -3.38 -9.10
CA LEU A 138 7.17 -2.94 -10.50
C LEU A 138 8.59 -2.55 -10.92
N TYR A 139 9.29 -1.76 -10.11
CA TYR A 139 10.66 -1.36 -10.38
C TYR A 139 11.58 -2.58 -10.58
N HIS A 140 11.50 -3.57 -9.71
CA HIS A 140 12.29 -4.80 -9.83
C HIS A 140 11.89 -5.64 -11.05
N LYS A 141 10.59 -5.82 -11.29
CA LYS A 141 10.09 -6.60 -12.45
C LYS A 141 10.45 -5.98 -13.78
N THR A 142 10.46 -4.65 -13.86
CA THR A 142 10.80 -3.91 -15.08
C THR A 142 12.29 -3.58 -15.18
N GLN A 143 13.11 -4.05 -14.23
CA GLN A 143 14.55 -3.75 -14.17
C GLN A 143 14.86 -2.24 -14.20
N GLY A 144 14.08 -1.46 -13.46
CA GLY A 144 14.20 0.00 -13.41
C GLY A 144 13.45 0.73 -14.55
N GLY A 145 12.60 0.02 -15.30
CA GLY A 145 11.80 0.61 -16.39
C GLY A 145 10.71 1.58 -15.91
N VAL A 146 10.37 1.56 -14.61
CA VAL A 146 9.43 2.52 -14.01
C VAL A 146 10.17 3.46 -13.07
N LYS A 147 9.59 4.67 -12.88
CA LYS A 147 10.11 5.67 -11.92
C LYS A 147 8.97 6.13 -11.03
N VAL A 148 9.28 6.34 -9.74
CA VAL A 148 8.37 7.05 -8.83
C VAL A 148 8.53 8.55 -9.11
N ILE A 149 7.41 9.20 -9.44
CA ILE A 149 7.36 10.64 -9.72
C ILE A 149 6.75 11.45 -8.58
N ASP A 150 5.93 10.80 -7.74
CA ASP A 150 5.27 11.45 -6.60
C ASP A 150 4.83 10.42 -5.55
N ILE A 151 4.56 10.91 -4.33
CA ILE A 151 3.85 10.21 -3.26
C ILE A 151 2.60 11.05 -2.93
N ASN A 152 1.49 10.70 -3.55
CA ASN A 152 0.27 11.51 -3.52
C ASN A 152 -0.60 11.33 -2.27
N THR A 153 -0.35 10.31 -1.45
CA THR A 153 -1.22 9.95 -0.33
C THR A 153 -0.43 9.44 0.86
N LEU A 154 -0.64 10.05 2.05
CA LEU A 154 0.02 9.69 3.31
C LEU A 154 -1.02 9.49 4.41
N GLY A 155 -0.80 8.49 5.29
CA GLY A 155 -1.50 8.35 6.57
C GLY A 155 -3.03 8.21 6.48
N VAL A 156 -3.55 7.25 5.69
CA VAL A 156 -4.99 7.13 5.39
C VAL A 156 -5.71 6.00 6.12
N LEU A 157 -5.00 5.18 6.92
CA LEU A 157 -5.58 3.98 7.53
C LEU A 157 -6.01 4.23 8.96
N TYR A 158 -7.18 3.72 9.31
CA TYR A 158 -7.80 3.84 10.62
C TYR A 158 -8.39 2.49 11.06
N MET A 159 -8.20 2.16 12.34
CA MET A 159 -8.92 1.05 12.95
C MET A 159 -10.25 1.57 13.48
N VAL A 160 -11.34 0.90 13.12
CA VAL A 160 -12.72 1.29 13.46
C VAL A 160 -13.44 0.11 14.08
N SER A 161 -14.15 0.33 15.16
CA SER A 161 -15.07 -0.62 15.80
C SER A 161 -16.07 0.15 16.63
N GLY A 162 -17.29 -0.37 16.77
CA GLY A 162 -18.27 0.09 17.75
C GLY A 162 -18.14 -0.66 19.09
N GLU A 163 -17.21 -1.60 19.23
CA GLU A 163 -16.97 -2.31 20.49
C GLU A 163 -16.29 -1.40 21.50
N ASP A 164 -16.90 -1.24 22.68
CA ASP A 164 -16.30 -0.50 23.80
C ASP A 164 -15.08 -1.23 24.38
N GLY A 165 -14.10 -0.47 24.86
CA GLY A 165 -12.94 -1.02 25.59
C GLY A 165 -11.74 -1.42 24.73
N LEU A 166 -11.78 -1.23 23.41
CA LEU A 166 -10.61 -1.37 22.55
C LEU A 166 -9.75 -0.11 22.64
N THR A 167 -8.82 -0.08 23.58
CA THR A 167 -7.96 1.09 23.82
C THR A 167 -6.50 0.86 23.45
N ASN A 168 -6.07 -0.40 23.39
CA ASN A 168 -4.70 -0.78 23.07
C ASN A 168 -4.68 -1.88 22.01
N PHE A 169 -3.56 -2.03 21.28
CA PHE A 169 -3.41 -3.11 20.30
C PHE A 169 -3.54 -4.51 20.92
N THR A 170 -3.15 -4.68 22.18
CA THR A 170 -3.28 -5.96 22.90
C THR A 170 -4.72 -6.40 23.10
N ASP A 171 -5.69 -5.48 23.06
CA ASP A 171 -7.12 -5.77 23.19
C ASP A 171 -7.67 -6.48 21.93
N LEU A 172 -6.90 -6.46 20.82
CA LEU A 172 -7.22 -7.13 19.57
C LEU A 172 -6.93 -8.64 19.59
N LYS A 173 -6.29 -9.14 20.66
CA LYS A 173 -5.89 -10.56 20.72
C LYS A 173 -7.09 -11.51 20.62
N GLY A 174 -7.01 -12.44 19.67
CA GLY A 174 -8.06 -13.40 19.35
C GLY A 174 -9.25 -12.82 18.57
N LYS A 175 -9.24 -11.51 18.23
CA LYS A 175 -10.32 -10.87 17.48
C LYS A 175 -10.11 -10.97 15.98
N THR A 176 -11.20 -10.87 15.23
CA THR A 176 -11.18 -10.79 13.77
C THR A 176 -11.06 -9.33 13.33
N ILE A 177 -10.12 -9.06 12.44
CA ILE A 177 -9.91 -7.74 11.83
C ILE A 177 -10.19 -7.85 10.33
N TYR A 178 -11.17 -7.09 9.88
CA TYR A 178 -11.55 -7.00 8.48
C TYR A 178 -10.76 -5.89 7.78
N LEU A 179 -10.14 -6.21 6.64
CA LEU A 179 -9.32 -5.26 5.88
C LEU A 179 -9.32 -5.61 4.40
N THR A 180 -8.71 -4.73 3.59
CA THR A 180 -8.47 -4.96 2.17
C THR A 180 -6.98 -5.03 1.87
N GLY A 181 -6.61 -5.37 0.64
CA GLY A 181 -5.25 -5.20 0.14
C GLY A 181 -4.24 -6.17 0.76
N LYS A 182 -4.55 -7.47 0.78
CA LYS A 182 -3.60 -8.52 1.19
C LYS A 182 -2.29 -8.39 0.42
N GLY A 183 -1.15 -8.38 1.13
CA GLY A 183 0.18 -8.19 0.54
C GLY A 183 0.45 -6.77 0.03
N THR A 184 -0.35 -5.79 0.46
CA THR A 184 -0.15 -4.37 0.14
C THR A 184 -0.08 -3.51 1.41
N THR A 185 -0.10 -2.20 1.28
CA THR A 185 0.11 -1.25 2.39
C THR A 185 -0.76 -1.54 3.63
N PRO A 186 -2.09 -1.78 3.55
CA PRO A 186 -2.90 -2.04 4.74
C PRO A 186 -2.43 -3.26 5.54
N ASP A 187 -2.12 -4.36 4.86
CA ASP A 187 -1.64 -5.60 5.47
C ASP A 187 -0.28 -5.39 6.16
N TYR A 188 0.68 -4.78 5.47
CA TYR A 188 2.00 -4.53 6.05
C TYR A 188 1.98 -3.56 7.22
N VAL A 189 1.18 -2.50 7.14
CA VAL A 189 1.02 -1.53 8.24
C VAL A 189 0.42 -2.21 9.47
N LEU A 190 -0.64 -3.01 9.30
CA LEU A 190 -1.24 -3.71 10.43
C LEU A 190 -0.25 -4.69 11.08
N ARG A 191 0.46 -5.49 10.30
CA ARG A 191 1.48 -6.43 10.82
C ARG A 191 2.61 -5.71 11.54
N TYR A 192 3.05 -4.58 11.01
CA TYR A 192 4.05 -3.74 11.66
C TYR A 192 3.55 -3.22 13.01
N LEU A 193 2.33 -2.68 13.06
CA LEU A 193 1.73 -2.14 14.28
C LEU A 193 1.50 -3.23 15.33
N LEU A 194 1.04 -4.42 14.93
CA LEU A 194 0.93 -5.57 15.85
C LEU A 194 2.30 -5.90 16.45
N THR A 195 3.33 -6.05 15.63
CA THR A 195 4.69 -6.35 16.09
C THR A 195 5.25 -5.25 17.00
N ALA A 196 5.05 -3.98 16.66
CA ALA A 196 5.49 -2.85 17.46
C ALA A 196 4.82 -2.80 18.84
N ASN A 197 3.65 -3.44 18.99
CA ASN A 197 2.92 -3.55 20.26
C ASN A 197 3.07 -4.94 20.91
N GLY A 198 4.10 -5.71 20.55
CA GLY A 198 4.43 -7.01 21.17
C GLY A 198 3.49 -8.15 20.78
N MET A 199 2.78 -8.00 19.66
CA MET A 199 1.89 -9.02 19.09
C MET A 199 2.43 -9.54 17.75
N SER A 200 1.87 -10.64 17.28
CA SER A 200 2.10 -11.16 15.94
C SER A 200 0.80 -11.17 15.14
N ALA A 201 0.89 -11.43 13.84
CA ALA A 201 -0.31 -11.62 13.03
C ALA A 201 -1.11 -12.88 13.41
N ASP A 202 -0.48 -13.84 14.08
CA ASP A 202 -1.13 -15.08 14.55
C ASP A 202 -1.95 -14.85 15.84
N ASP A 203 -1.76 -13.70 16.51
CA ASP A 203 -2.56 -13.32 17.68
C ASP A 203 -3.95 -12.76 17.30
N VAL A 204 -4.20 -12.51 16.02
CA VAL A 204 -5.48 -12.02 15.48
C VAL A 204 -5.93 -12.84 14.28
N ILE A 205 -7.21 -12.72 13.91
CA ILE A 205 -7.73 -13.35 12.70
C ILE A 205 -7.86 -12.25 11.64
N LEU A 206 -7.12 -12.38 10.52
CA LEU A 206 -7.16 -11.41 9.44
C LEU A 206 -8.11 -11.87 8.33
N GLU A 207 -9.21 -11.13 8.13
CA GLU A 207 -10.16 -11.36 7.07
C GLU A 207 -10.07 -10.29 5.99
N TYR A 208 -9.66 -10.72 4.77
CA TYR A 208 -9.47 -9.82 3.64
C TYR A 208 -10.73 -9.77 2.78
N LYS A 209 -11.23 -8.55 2.56
CA LYS A 209 -12.32 -8.26 1.62
C LYS A 209 -11.76 -7.70 0.32
N SER A 210 -12.54 -7.80 -0.75
CA SER A 210 -12.13 -7.30 -2.08
C SER A 210 -12.09 -5.78 -2.13
N GLU A 211 -13.09 -5.14 -1.51
CA GLU A 211 -13.24 -3.68 -1.50
C GLU A 211 -13.49 -3.13 -0.08
N ALA A 212 -13.11 -1.87 0.15
CA ALA A 212 -13.31 -1.19 1.43
C ALA A 212 -14.80 -0.98 1.77
N THR A 213 -15.68 -0.92 0.77
CA THR A 213 -17.13 -0.91 0.93
C THR A 213 -17.67 -2.17 1.60
N GLU A 214 -17.09 -3.33 1.31
CA GLU A 214 -17.48 -4.59 1.95
C GLU A 214 -17.10 -4.58 3.44
N VAL A 215 -15.91 -4.04 3.79
CA VAL A 215 -15.53 -3.88 5.20
C VAL A 215 -16.47 -2.92 5.92
N ALA A 216 -16.83 -1.79 5.30
CA ALA A 216 -17.79 -0.85 5.87
C ALA A 216 -19.18 -1.50 6.07
N SER A 217 -19.62 -2.36 5.15
CA SER A 217 -20.87 -3.11 5.30
C SER A 217 -20.83 -4.09 6.48
N VAL A 218 -19.71 -4.79 6.68
CA VAL A 218 -19.53 -5.68 7.86
C VAL A 218 -19.66 -4.89 9.15
N LEU A 219 -19.05 -3.69 9.23
CA LEU A 219 -19.15 -2.83 10.42
C LEU A 219 -20.56 -2.31 10.67
N ALA A 220 -21.35 -2.08 9.60
CA ALA A 220 -22.74 -1.66 9.71
C ALA A 220 -23.66 -2.80 10.20
N GLU A 221 -23.36 -4.04 9.81
CA GLU A 221 -24.13 -5.23 10.19
C GLU A 221 -23.77 -5.74 11.61
N ASP A 222 -22.52 -5.60 12.01
CA ASP A 222 -22.00 -6.01 13.31
C ASP A 222 -21.18 -4.86 13.95
N PRO A 223 -21.79 -4.10 14.89
CA PRO A 223 -21.09 -3.02 15.59
C PRO A 223 -19.85 -3.47 16.39
N THR A 224 -19.73 -4.76 16.73
CA THR A 224 -18.57 -5.32 17.43
C THR A 224 -17.45 -5.73 16.48
N ALA A 225 -17.69 -5.74 15.18
CA ALA A 225 -16.66 -6.00 14.19
C ALA A 225 -15.56 -4.94 14.23
N ILE A 226 -14.34 -5.35 13.87
CA ILE A 226 -13.17 -4.47 13.83
C ILE A 226 -12.73 -4.35 12.36
N GLY A 227 -12.67 -3.14 11.84
CA GLY A 227 -12.25 -2.87 10.47
C GLY A 227 -10.99 -2.01 10.40
N LEU A 228 -10.09 -2.31 9.48
CA LEU A 228 -9.01 -1.42 9.08
C LEU A 228 -9.37 -0.80 7.74
N LEU A 229 -9.73 0.48 7.75
CA LEU A 229 -10.29 1.20 6.61
C LEU A 229 -9.51 2.46 6.26
N PRO A 230 -9.46 2.83 4.99
CA PRO A 230 -9.00 4.15 4.57
C PRO A 230 -10.15 5.17 4.57
N GLN A 231 -9.82 6.46 4.53
CA GLN A 231 -10.77 7.49 4.15
C GLN A 231 -11.14 7.35 2.65
N PRO A 232 -12.40 7.64 2.26
CA PRO A 232 -13.52 8.18 3.06
C PRO A 232 -14.38 7.10 3.74
N PHE A 233 -14.06 5.83 3.62
CA PHE A 233 -14.86 4.71 4.14
C PHE A 233 -14.96 4.70 5.67
N VAL A 234 -13.93 5.20 6.38
CA VAL A 234 -13.98 5.42 7.83
C VAL A 234 -15.12 6.37 8.19
N THR A 235 -15.17 7.52 7.52
CA THR A 235 -16.25 8.49 7.77
C THR A 235 -17.62 7.89 7.47
N ALA A 236 -17.75 7.14 6.38
CA ALA A 236 -19.00 6.47 6.05
C ALA A 236 -19.42 5.44 7.11
N ALA A 237 -18.48 4.64 7.62
CA ALA A 237 -18.74 3.66 8.67
C ALA A 237 -19.12 4.32 10.02
N CYS A 238 -18.49 5.46 10.37
CA CYS A 238 -18.80 6.18 11.62
C CYS A 238 -20.12 6.97 11.59
N LEU A 239 -20.75 7.15 10.42
CA LEU A 239 -22.00 7.88 10.27
C LEU A 239 -23.23 6.94 10.23
N GLN A 240 -23.04 5.65 10.24
CA GLN A 240 -24.08 4.63 10.28
C GLN A 240 -24.44 4.26 11.72
#